data_f2398d0a8e043a89f18552e2f3e71ef5
#
_entry.id   f2398d0a8e043a89f18552e2f3e71ef5
#
_cell.length_a   1.000
_cell.length_b   1.000
_cell.length_c   1.000
_cell.angle_alpha   90.00
_cell.angle_beta   90.00
_cell.angle_gamma   90.00
#
_symmetry.space_group_name_H-M   'P 1'
#
loop_
_entity.id
_entity.type
_entity.pdbx_description
1 polymer ?
#
loop_
_entity_poly.entity_id
_entity_poly.type
_entity_poly.pdbx_seq_one_letter_code
_entity_poly.pdbx_strand_id
1 'polypeptide(L)'
;MKRFEKVLLVITLLSELLAYGSALFMRYVVLNPLYSNPTRIPQFYKMLVIVVLLVRFLLFAYFNRNQADEPFWRQEPMDLFVTAVRQHGLLLICLTLYLFFIGSELQVSRTVMGFLILFGILYDVLSRVLVGKRIRQGKDAGGKETKVLLVYEGEEKDTLEANLLRYGYRIPAKGIHLDITAIHPIPVGSVSDYLPLYVSSGDYIYLSSKAKKRISEGDCYMIQESGLPLIQELSYHDHPLPEGRVVSCGGSAAVLDTFLKETCDVLGVKFTASECYETVHYVLTHTEELKGQYICFSNVHTTVMAHDEEDYRTSLNGAALVMPDGKPIAARIRQSGYPEAERVAGPDFMDAVFRLSAEYGVSHYFYGASQETIEQLGLRLKERYPGISIAGMVSPPFRELTDEEDEEAVQAINDSGASLIWIGLGAPKQEKWMASHQGRVNGVMLGVGAGFDFHAGTIKRAPKVLQKLGLEWLYRLFQDPKRLFKRYLVTNTKFLLYTRGKPEQK
;
A
#
# COMPACT_ATOMS: atom_id res chain seq x y z
N MET A 1 -4.12 -15.86 -19.72
CA MET A 1 -4.24 -16.16 -18.27
C MET A 1 -3.11 -17.08 -17.86
N LYS A 2 -2.25 -16.65 -16.95
CA LYS A 2 -1.12 -17.46 -16.45
C LYS A 2 -1.65 -18.74 -15.77
N ARG A 3 -0.87 -19.82 -15.75
CA ARG A 3 -1.30 -21.13 -15.20
C ARG A 3 -1.86 -21.01 -13.77
N PHE A 4 -1.29 -20.16 -12.95
CA PHE A 4 -1.74 -19.89 -11.58
C PHE A 4 -3.09 -19.21 -11.49
N GLU A 5 -3.41 -18.31 -12.40
CA GLU A 5 -4.71 -17.63 -12.46
C GLU A 5 -5.83 -18.62 -12.74
N LYS A 6 -5.56 -19.61 -13.61
CA LYS A 6 -6.52 -20.71 -13.88
C LYS A 6 -6.80 -21.53 -12.62
N VAL A 7 -5.73 -21.89 -11.89
CA VAL A 7 -5.87 -22.65 -10.63
C VAL A 7 -6.64 -21.82 -9.60
N LEU A 8 -6.31 -20.56 -9.43
CA LEU A 8 -7.01 -19.66 -8.50
C LEU A 8 -8.49 -19.48 -8.87
N LEU A 9 -8.81 -19.35 -10.17
CA LEU A 9 -10.18 -19.29 -10.64
C LEU A 9 -10.97 -20.55 -10.28
N VAL A 10 -10.39 -21.72 -10.54
CA VAL A 10 -11.04 -23.00 -10.22
C VAL A 10 -11.29 -23.11 -8.70
N ILE A 11 -10.30 -22.78 -7.88
CA ILE A 11 -10.44 -22.78 -6.42
C ILE A 11 -11.57 -21.84 -6.00
N THR A 12 -11.59 -20.62 -6.51
CA THR A 12 -12.61 -19.62 -6.18
C THR A 12 -14.01 -20.07 -6.53
N LEU A 13 -14.22 -20.66 -7.70
CA LEU A 13 -15.54 -21.15 -8.15
C LEU A 13 -15.99 -22.39 -7.37
N LEU A 14 -15.06 -23.30 -7.05
CA LEU A 14 -15.36 -24.47 -6.21
C LEU A 14 -15.70 -24.08 -4.77
N SER A 15 -14.99 -23.12 -4.19
CA SER A 15 -15.30 -22.59 -2.86
C SER A 15 -16.69 -21.97 -2.81
N GLU A 16 -17.06 -21.22 -3.85
CA GLU A 16 -18.38 -20.59 -3.97
C GLU A 16 -19.50 -21.61 -4.13
N LEU A 17 -19.29 -22.66 -4.94
CA LEU A 17 -20.25 -23.73 -5.10
C LEU A 17 -20.48 -24.50 -3.79
N LEU A 18 -19.40 -24.77 -3.04
CA LEU A 18 -19.48 -25.38 -1.71
C LEU A 18 -20.23 -24.48 -0.73
N ALA A 19 -19.94 -23.17 -0.73
CA ALA A 19 -20.62 -22.20 0.14
C ALA A 19 -22.11 -22.13 -0.15
N TYR A 20 -22.48 -22.15 -1.42
CA TYR A 20 -23.88 -22.16 -1.86
C TYR A 20 -24.62 -23.43 -1.39
N GLY A 21 -24.02 -24.59 -1.59
CA GLY A 21 -24.56 -25.87 -1.10
C GLY A 21 -24.72 -25.91 0.42
N SER A 22 -23.69 -25.43 1.14
CA SER A 22 -23.72 -25.36 2.61
C SER A 22 -24.78 -24.39 3.13
N ALA A 23 -24.98 -23.25 2.47
CA ALA A 23 -26.02 -22.28 2.84
C ALA A 23 -27.43 -22.86 2.69
N LEU A 24 -27.69 -23.57 1.60
CA LEU A 24 -28.94 -24.26 1.38
C LEU A 24 -29.15 -25.41 2.40
N PHE A 25 -28.11 -26.19 2.65
CA PHE A 25 -28.15 -27.26 3.66
C PHE A 25 -28.47 -26.70 5.04
N MET A 26 -27.77 -25.68 5.49
CA MET A 26 -28.03 -25.02 6.77
C MET A 26 -29.48 -24.53 6.87
N ARG A 27 -30.01 -23.87 5.84
CA ARG A 27 -31.36 -23.29 5.87
C ARG A 27 -32.44 -24.38 5.80
N TYR A 28 -32.32 -25.35 4.88
CA TYR A 28 -33.41 -26.27 4.57
C TYR A 28 -33.31 -27.60 5.27
N VAL A 29 -32.17 -27.99 5.81
CA VAL A 29 -31.97 -29.23 6.54
C VAL A 29 -31.80 -28.99 8.03
N VAL A 30 -30.83 -28.13 8.42
CA VAL A 30 -30.48 -27.92 9.83
C VAL A 30 -31.48 -27.00 10.54
N LEU A 31 -31.81 -25.84 9.95
CA LEU A 31 -32.72 -24.86 10.56
C LEU A 31 -34.18 -25.04 10.22
N ASN A 32 -34.51 -25.99 9.34
CA ASN A 32 -35.89 -26.25 8.94
C ASN A 32 -36.86 -26.58 10.11
N PRO A 33 -36.46 -27.32 11.12
CA PRO A 33 -37.31 -27.56 12.28
C PRO A 33 -37.75 -26.31 13.04
N LEU A 34 -36.99 -25.20 12.91
CA LEU A 34 -37.28 -23.93 13.55
C LEU A 34 -38.25 -23.06 12.73
N TYR A 35 -38.48 -23.41 11.48
CA TYR A 35 -39.36 -22.68 10.56
C TYR A 35 -40.39 -23.67 10.02
N SER A 36 -41.64 -23.50 10.29
CA SER A 36 -42.75 -24.38 9.85
C SER A 36 -42.95 -24.44 8.32
N ASN A 37 -41.89 -24.49 7.54
CA ASN A 37 -41.87 -24.38 6.08
C ASN A 37 -41.45 -25.69 5.39
N PRO A 38 -41.92 -25.96 4.15
CA PRO A 38 -41.66 -27.24 3.48
C PRO A 38 -40.17 -27.48 3.22
N THR A 39 -39.76 -28.74 3.33
CA THR A 39 -38.39 -29.23 3.15
C THR A 39 -37.85 -29.14 1.72
N ARG A 40 -38.65 -28.75 0.74
CA ARG A 40 -38.21 -28.66 -0.65
C ARG A 40 -37.50 -27.35 -0.94
N ILE A 41 -36.27 -27.46 -1.45
CA ILE A 41 -35.51 -26.32 -1.97
C ILE A 41 -36.26 -25.76 -3.20
N PRO A 42 -36.72 -24.50 -3.20
CA PRO A 42 -37.41 -23.90 -4.34
C PRO A 42 -36.55 -23.97 -5.62
N GLN A 43 -37.22 -24.23 -6.77
CA GLN A 43 -36.51 -24.35 -8.05
C GLN A 43 -35.68 -23.10 -8.42
N PHE A 44 -36.09 -21.94 -7.95
CA PHE A 44 -35.38 -20.69 -8.14
C PHE A 44 -33.91 -20.78 -7.66
N TYR A 45 -33.61 -21.45 -6.55
CA TYR A 45 -32.24 -21.61 -6.09
C TYR A 45 -31.35 -22.39 -7.05
N LYS A 46 -31.93 -23.30 -7.87
CA LYS A 46 -31.18 -24.00 -8.91
C LYS A 46 -30.70 -23.08 -10.02
N MET A 47 -31.49 -22.02 -10.30
CA MET A 47 -31.09 -20.98 -11.27
C MET A 47 -30.14 -19.94 -10.62
N LEU A 48 -30.38 -19.60 -9.36
CA LEU A 48 -29.59 -18.59 -8.65
C LEU A 48 -28.12 -19.00 -8.53
N VAL A 49 -27.79 -20.31 -8.44
CA VAL A 49 -26.40 -20.76 -8.39
C VAL A 49 -25.62 -20.34 -9.65
N ILE A 50 -26.26 -20.36 -10.82
CA ILE A 50 -25.59 -19.93 -12.06
C ILE A 50 -25.27 -18.44 -11.99
N VAL A 51 -26.20 -17.63 -11.49
CA VAL A 51 -26.01 -16.18 -11.32
C VAL A 51 -24.89 -15.91 -10.31
N VAL A 52 -24.89 -16.61 -9.18
CA VAL A 52 -23.83 -16.49 -8.15
C VAL A 52 -22.45 -16.79 -8.75
N LEU A 53 -22.32 -17.90 -9.47
CA LEU A 53 -21.06 -18.29 -10.11
C LEU A 53 -20.65 -17.33 -11.22
N LEU A 54 -21.59 -16.81 -12.01
CA LEU A 54 -21.30 -15.81 -13.03
C LEU A 54 -20.80 -14.50 -12.43
N VAL A 55 -21.50 -13.98 -11.42
CA VAL A 55 -21.09 -12.76 -10.72
C VAL A 55 -19.71 -12.97 -10.07
N ARG A 56 -19.50 -14.13 -9.45
CA ARG A 56 -18.23 -14.47 -8.83
C ARG A 56 -17.09 -14.55 -9.84
N PHE A 57 -17.34 -15.11 -11.03
CA PHE A 57 -16.39 -15.11 -12.13
C PHE A 57 -16.04 -13.70 -12.60
N LEU A 58 -17.05 -12.82 -12.78
CA LEU A 58 -16.83 -11.44 -13.19
C LEU A 58 -16.04 -10.64 -12.13
N LEU A 59 -16.38 -10.83 -10.85
CA LEU A 59 -15.62 -10.22 -9.75
C LEU A 59 -14.19 -10.75 -9.72
N PHE A 60 -13.99 -12.05 -9.90
CA PHE A 60 -12.65 -12.63 -10.01
C PHE A 60 -11.85 -12.00 -11.16
N ALA A 61 -12.44 -11.92 -12.35
CA ALA A 61 -11.79 -11.33 -13.51
C ALA A 61 -11.44 -9.85 -13.29
N TYR A 62 -12.34 -9.09 -12.63
CA TYR A 62 -12.12 -7.70 -12.29
C TYR A 62 -10.98 -7.52 -11.29
N PHE A 63 -11.00 -8.27 -10.17
CA PHE A 63 -9.99 -8.15 -9.13
C PHE A 63 -8.64 -8.70 -9.56
N ASN A 64 -8.62 -9.83 -10.27
CA ASN A 64 -7.37 -10.43 -10.71
C ASN A 64 -6.65 -9.59 -11.78
N ARG A 65 -7.41 -8.81 -12.57
CA ARG A 65 -6.83 -7.86 -13.52
C ARG A 65 -6.17 -6.67 -12.82
N ASN A 66 -6.64 -6.34 -11.62
CA ASN A 66 -6.20 -5.20 -10.83
C ASN A 66 -5.24 -5.57 -9.67
N GLN A 67 -4.96 -6.86 -9.49
CA GLN A 67 -4.00 -7.36 -8.49
C GLN A 67 -2.70 -7.74 -9.20
N ALA A 68 -1.80 -6.76 -9.38
CA ALA A 68 -0.48 -7.00 -9.97
C ALA A 68 0.57 -7.44 -8.93
N ASP A 69 0.29 -7.32 -7.62
CA ASP A 69 1.36 -7.08 -6.67
C ASP A 69 1.95 -8.33 -6.02
N GLU A 70 1.17 -9.22 -5.44
CA GLU A 70 1.73 -10.45 -4.86
C GLU A 70 0.84 -11.65 -5.14
N PRO A 71 1.43 -12.79 -5.51
CA PRO A 71 0.66 -14.01 -5.65
C PRO A 71 0.05 -14.39 -4.30
N PHE A 72 -1.21 -14.88 -4.30
CA PHE A 72 -1.97 -15.16 -3.08
C PHE A 72 -1.27 -16.11 -2.08
N TRP A 73 -0.33 -16.92 -2.55
CA TRP A 73 0.45 -17.82 -1.67
C TRP A 73 1.56 -17.12 -0.88
N ARG A 74 1.87 -15.86 -1.21
CA ARG A 74 2.79 -15.00 -0.43
C ARG A 74 2.05 -14.08 0.53
N GLN A 75 0.76 -13.85 0.31
CA GLN A 75 -0.05 -12.96 1.13
C GLN A 75 -0.27 -13.53 2.54
N GLU A 76 -0.34 -12.64 3.52
CA GLU A 76 -0.70 -13.02 4.88
C GLU A 76 -2.16 -13.48 4.98
N PRO A 77 -2.49 -14.36 5.94
CA PRO A 77 -3.87 -14.83 6.13
C PRO A 77 -4.88 -13.68 6.34
N MET A 78 -4.46 -12.59 6.96
CA MET A 78 -5.31 -11.41 7.16
C MET A 78 -5.62 -10.69 5.85
N ASP A 79 -4.68 -10.59 4.93
CA ASP A 79 -4.90 -9.95 3.62
C ASP A 79 -5.79 -10.80 2.73
N LEU A 80 -5.65 -12.13 2.80
CA LEU A 80 -6.56 -13.07 2.15
C LEU A 80 -7.98 -12.92 2.71
N PHE A 81 -8.13 -12.79 4.04
CA PHE A 81 -9.43 -12.57 4.68
C PHE A 81 -10.06 -11.23 4.25
N VAL A 82 -9.31 -10.13 4.28
CA VAL A 82 -9.76 -8.81 3.83
C VAL A 82 -10.20 -8.84 2.37
N THR A 83 -9.43 -9.53 1.52
CA THR A 83 -9.77 -9.71 0.10
C THR A 83 -11.07 -10.51 -0.08
N ALA A 84 -11.25 -11.60 0.67
CA ALA A 84 -12.46 -12.41 0.64
C ALA A 84 -13.69 -11.60 1.10
N VAL A 85 -13.58 -10.87 2.22
CA VAL A 85 -14.67 -10.00 2.72
C VAL A 85 -15.07 -8.96 1.69
N ARG A 86 -14.11 -8.31 1.05
CA ARG A 86 -14.37 -7.30 -0.01
C ARG A 86 -15.09 -7.90 -1.20
N GLN A 87 -14.64 -9.05 -1.67
CA GLN A 87 -15.24 -9.74 -2.83
C GLN A 87 -16.65 -10.24 -2.54
N HIS A 88 -16.89 -10.83 -1.37
CA HIS A 88 -18.22 -11.32 -0.98
C HIS A 88 -19.18 -10.19 -0.61
N GLY A 89 -18.69 -9.07 -0.09
CA GLY A 89 -19.49 -7.86 0.09
C GLY A 89 -20.00 -7.30 -1.24
N LEU A 90 -19.18 -7.27 -2.28
CA LEU A 90 -19.60 -6.90 -3.64
C LEU A 90 -20.53 -7.93 -4.26
N LEU A 91 -20.29 -9.22 -4.04
CA LEU A 91 -21.20 -10.28 -4.47
C LEU A 91 -22.60 -10.08 -3.86
N LEU A 92 -22.68 -9.77 -2.57
CA LEU A 92 -23.95 -9.47 -1.90
C LEU A 92 -24.67 -8.28 -2.53
N ILE A 93 -23.97 -7.19 -2.81
CA ILE A 93 -24.51 -6.00 -3.46
C ILE A 93 -25.05 -6.35 -4.87
N CYS A 94 -24.25 -7.07 -5.67
CA CYS A 94 -24.66 -7.48 -7.01
C CYS A 94 -25.90 -8.39 -6.97
N LEU A 95 -25.96 -9.35 -6.06
CA LEU A 95 -27.11 -10.24 -5.91
C LEU A 95 -28.34 -9.48 -5.41
N THR A 96 -28.19 -8.55 -4.49
CA THR A 96 -29.31 -7.71 -4.01
C THR A 96 -29.87 -6.86 -5.13
N LEU A 97 -29.02 -6.22 -5.94
CA LEU A 97 -29.45 -5.47 -7.12
C LEU A 97 -30.14 -6.38 -8.16
N TYR A 98 -29.55 -7.55 -8.43
CA TYR A 98 -30.15 -8.53 -9.35
C TYR A 98 -31.56 -8.94 -8.92
N LEU A 99 -31.74 -9.27 -7.63
CA LEU A 99 -33.04 -9.64 -7.05
C LEU A 99 -34.03 -8.48 -7.07
N PHE A 100 -33.56 -7.25 -6.85
CA PHE A 100 -34.40 -6.05 -6.94
C PHE A 100 -34.96 -5.83 -8.36
N PHE A 101 -34.12 -6.03 -9.41
CA PHE A 101 -34.55 -5.83 -10.78
C PHE A 101 -35.45 -6.94 -11.35
N ILE A 102 -35.34 -8.17 -10.80
CA ILE A 102 -36.20 -9.30 -11.27
C ILE A 102 -37.62 -9.23 -10.68
N GLY A 103 -37.80 -8.46 -9.63
CA GLY A 103 -39.12 -8.27 -8.99
C GLY A 103 -39.29 -9.03 -7.68
N SER A 104 -40.13 -8.48 -6.82
CA SER A 104 -40.23 -8.85 -5.38
C SER A 104 -41.05 -10.16 -5.13
N GLU A 105 -41.55 -10.84 -6.14
CA GLU A 105 -42.28 -12.10 -5.93
C GLU A 105 -41.39 -13.28 -5.56
N LEU A 106 -40.08 -13.17 -5.80
CA LEU A 106 -39.13 -14.20 -5.43
C LEU A 106 -38.69 -14.02 -3.98
N GLN A 107 -39.32 -14.71 -3.04
CA GLN A 107 -38.96 -14.73 -1.62
C GLN A 107 -37.61 -15.43 -1.40
N VAL A 108 -36.52 -14.71 -1.64
CA VAL A 108 -35.19 -15.21 -1.28
C VAL A 108 -34.99 -15.12 0.22
N SER A 109 -34.66 -16.24 0.83
CA SER A 109 -34.42 -16.30 2.28
C SER A 109 -33.19 -15.48 2.65
N ARG A 110 -33.36 -14.45 3.51
CA ARG A 110 -32.26 -13.65 4.07
C ARG A 110 -31.23 -14.53 4.77
N THR A 111 -31.68 -15.64 5.37
CA THR A 111 -30.81 -16.62 6.04
C THR A 111 -29.90 -17.34 5.04
N VAL A 112 -30.40 -17.72 3.86
CA VAL A 112 -29.56 -18.30 2.78
C VAL A 112 -28.51 -17.31 2.34
N MET A 113 -28.86 -16.04 2.11
CA MET A 113 -27.90 -15.01 1.71
C MET A 113 -26.83 -14.78 2.79
N GLY A 114 -27.23 -14.73 4.07
CA GLY A 114 -26.29 -14.58 5.17
C GLY A 114 -25.30 -15.75 5.24
N PHE A 115 -25.78 -17.01 5.15
CA PHE A 115 -24.90 -18.18 5.16
C PHE A 115 -24.04 -18.28 3.90
N LEU A 116 -24.54 -17.89 2.73
CA LEU A 116 -23.76 -17.86 1.49
C LEU A 116 -22.53 -16.96 1.65
N ILE A 117 -22.69 -15.76 2.18
CA ILE A 117 -21.58 -14.84 2.42
C ILE A 117 -20.62 -15.37 3.49
N LEU A 118 -21.15 -15.88 4.60
CA LEU A 118 -20.34 -16.42 5.70
C LEU A 118 -19.48 -17.61 5.24
N PHE A 119 -20.10 -18.62 4.62
CA PHE A 119 -19.40 -19.80 4.12
C PHE A 119 -18.50 -19.45 2.93
N GLY A 120 -18.93 -18.49 2.07
CA GLY A 120 -18.11 -18.00 0.97
C GLY A 120 -16.79 -17.43 1.43
N ILE A 121 -16.82 -16.53 2.41
CA ILE A 121 -15.59 -15.98 3.01
C ILE A 121 -14.74 -17.08 3.62
N LEU A 122 -15.37 -17.97 4.43
CA LEU A 122 -14.66 -19.05 5.12
C LEU A 122 -13.95 -19.99 4.13
N TYR A 123 -14.67 -20.47 3.11
CA TYR A 123 -14.11 -21.43 2.17
C TYR A 123 -13.12 -20.80 1.19
N ASP A 124 -13.32 -19.54 0.79
CA ASP A 124 -12.37 -18.82 -0.06
C ASP A 124 -11.03 -18.62 0.67
N VAL A 125 -11.06 -18.18 1.94
CA VAL A 125 -9.83 -18.03 2.75
C VAL A 125 -9.16 -19.37 3.01
N LEU A 126 -9.93 -20.37 3.47
CA LEU A 126 -9.39 -21.69 3.80
C LEU A 126 -8.74 -22.36 2.58
N SER A 127 -9.39 -22.32 1.43
CA SER A 127 -8.86 -22.90 0.20
C SER A 127 -7.58 -22.21 -0.27
N ARG A 128 -7.51 -20.89 -0.20
CA ARG A 128 -6.30 -20.13 -0.55
C ARG A 128 -5.15 -20.42 0.40
N VAL A 129 -5.42 -20.48 1.70
CA VAL A 129 -4.39 -20.83 2.72
C VAL A 129 -3.86 -22.24 2.49
N LEU A 130 -4.74 -23.23 2.28
CA LEU A 130 -4.34 -24.63 2.09
C LEU A 130 -3.53 -24.81 0.79
N VAL A 131 -4.02 -24.25 -0.32
CA VAL A 131 -3.33 -24.35 -1.60
C VAL A 131 -2.05 -23.52 -1.58
N GLY A 132 -2.07 -22.34 -0.98
CA GLY A 132 -0.87 -21.51 -0.80
C GLY A 132 0.22 -22.23 0.01
N LYS A 133 -0.16 -22.93 1.09
CA LYS A 133 0.76 -23.78 1.86
C LYS A 133 1.37 -24.91 1.01
N ARG A 134 0.55 -25.56 0.16
CA ARG A 134 1.00 -26.63 -0.73
C ARG A 134 1.95 -26.14 -1.82
N ILE A 135 1.65 -24.97 -2.39
CA ILE A 135 2.54 -24.32 -3.39
C ILE A 135 3.87 -23.95 -2.75
N ARG A 136 3.86 -23.36 -1.55
CA ARG A 136 5.08 -23.01 -0.79
C ARG A 136 5.95 -24.23 -0.49
N GLN A 137 5.34 -25.41 -0.26
CA GLN A 137 6.05 -26.66 -0.03
C GLN A 137 6.67 -27.26 -1.32
N GLY A 138 6.58 -26.60 -2.46
CA GLY A 138 7.25 -26.98 -3.70
C GLY A 138 6.65 -28.16 -4.44
N LYS A 139 5.42 -28.57 -4.12
CA LYS A 139 4.83 -29.79 -4.70
C LYS A 139 4.13 -29.58 -6.05
N ASP A 140 3.81 -28.32 -6.45
CA ASP A 140 3.09 -28.08 -7.72
C ASP A 140 3.42 -26.72 -8.41
N ALA A 141 4.55 -26.12 -8.10
CA ALA A 141 4.92 -24.81 -8.66
C ALA A 141 5.54 -24.93 -10.06
N GLY A 142 4.73 -24.92 -11.09
CA GLY A 142 5.19 -24.67 -12.47
C GLY A 142 5.49 -23.19 -12.75
N GLY A 143 5.82 -22.37 -11.75
CA GLY A 143 6.32 -21.01 -11.87
C GLY A 143 7.85 -21.00 -11.90
N LYS A 144 8.45 -19.97 -12.50
CA LYS A 144 9.89 -19.75 -12.45
C LYS A 144 10.27 -19.60 -10.96
N GLU A 145 11.10 -20.52 -10.45
CA GLU A 145 11.60 -20.45 -9.08
C GLU A 145 12.50 -19.21 -8.96
N THR A 146 12.19 -18.35 -8.01
CA THR A 146 13.05 -17.20 -7.69
C THR A 146 14.18 -17.70 -6.81
N LYS A 147 15.39 -17.67 -7.32
CA LYS A 147 16.60 -18.14 -6.65
C LYS A 147 17.31 -16.98 -5.98
N VAL A 148 17.65 -17.15 -4.71
CA VAL A 148 18.30 -16.12 -3.89
C VAL A 148 19.65 -16.63 -3.43
N LEU A 149 20.69 -15.85 -3.71
CA LEU A 149 22.03 -16.05 -3.19
C LEU A 149 22.10 -15.44 -1.79
N LEU A 150 22.37 -16.26 -0.77
CA LEU A 150 22.47 -15.79 0.61
C LEU A 150 23.90 -15.35 0.93
N VAL A 151 24.03 -14.16 1.53
CA VAL A 151 25.23 -13.69 2.22
C VAL A 151 24.86 -13.51 3.69
N TYR A 152 25.37 -14.35 4.57
CA TYR A 152 24.94 -14.43 5.97
C TYR A 152 26.13 -14.71 6.91
N GLU A 153 25.88 -14.59 8.23
CA GLU A 153 26.86 -14.87 9.29
C GLU A 153 26.42 -16.09 10.13
N GLY A 154 27.22 -17.15 10.08
CA GLY A 154 27.19 -18.32 10.98
C GLY A 154 25.82 -18.96 11.23
N GLU A 155 25.34 -18.85 12.45
CA GLU A 155 24.15 -19.56 12.95
C GLU A 155 22.81 -19.06 12.37
N GLU A 156 22.78 -17.97 11.62
CA GLU A 156 21.55 -17.44 11.03
C GLU A 156 21.02 -18.26 9.85
N LYS A 157 21.90 -19.08 9.25
CA LYS A 157 21.60 -19.81 8.01
C LYS A 157 20.24 -20.50 8.02
N ASP A 158 20.03 -21.41 8.98
CA ASP A 158 18.84 -22.25 9.04
C ASP A 158 17.57 -21.41 9.23
N THR A 159 17.67 -20.34 9.98
CA THR A 159 16.55 -19.40 10.21
C THR A 159 16.23 -18.59 8.95
N LEU A 160 17.25 -18.05 8.28
CA LEU A 160 17.09 -17.30 7.04
C LEU A 160 16.58 -18.20 5.90
N GLU A 161 17.13 -19.41 5.75
CA GLU A 161 16.66 -20.39 4.76
C GLU A 161 15.20 -20.76 5.02
N ALA A 162 14.83 -21.08 6.26
CA ALA A 162 13.47 -21.43 6.61
C ALA A 162 12.49 -20.28 6.33
N ASN A 163 12.87 -19.04 6.63
CA ASN A 163 12.08 -17.86 6.35
C ASN A 163 11.95 -17.61 4.85
N LEU A 164 13.02 -17.59 4.11
CA LEU A 164 13.00 -17.38 2.65
C LEU A 164 12.18 -18.47 1.93
N LEU A 165 12.34 -19.74 2.31
CA LEU A 165 11.54 -20.84 1.78
C LEU A 165 10.06 -20.68 2.11
N ARG A 166 9.74 -20.21 3.32
CA ARG A 166 8.35 -19.93 3.75
C ARG A 166 7.68 -18.88 2.86
N TYR A 167 8.42 -17.89 2.38
CA TYR A 167 7.95 -16.83 1.48
C TYR A 167 8.10 -17.17 -0.01
N GLY A 168 8.50 -18.41 -0.34
CA GLY A 168 8.51 -18.93 -1.70
C GLY A 168 9.77 -18.63 -2.51
N TYR A 169 10.83 -18.16 -1.85
CA TYR A 169 12.17 -18.09 -2.44
C TYR A 169 12.84 -19.46 -2.43
N ARG A 170 13.74 -19.71 -3.36
CA ARG A 170 14.53 -20.93 -3.43
C ARG A 170 16.00 -20.62 -3.31
N ILE A 171 16.68 -21.40 -2.50
CA ILE A 171 18.13 -21.34 -2.36
C ILE A 171 18.70 -22.45 -3.24
N PRO A 172 19.63 -22.18 -4.16
CA PRO A 172 20.21 -23.19 -5.02
C PRO A 172 20.84 -24.32 -4.19
N ALA A 173 20.53 -25.57 -4.52
CA ALA A 173 20.98 -26.74 -3.76
C ALA A 173 22.51 -26.95 -3.75
N LYS A 174 23.25 -26.35 -4.69
CA LYS A 174 24.72 -26.37 -4.72
C LYS A 174 25.21 -24.98 -4.36
N GLY A 175 25.59 -24.87 -3.12
CA GLY A 175 26.47 -23.88 -2.52
C GLY A 175 26.17 -22.49 -2.99
N ILE A 176 25.93 -21.67 -2.28
CA ILE A 176 26.33 -20.34 -2.25
C ILE A 176 25.72 -19.78 -0.99
N HIS A 177 26.11 -20.45 0.00
CA HIS A 177 26.08 -19.92 1.31
C HIS A 177 27.48 -19.31 1.50
N LEU A 178 27.63 -18.01 1.26
CA LEU A 178 28.80 -17.28 1.67
C LEU A 178 28.65 -17.08 3.17
N ASP A 179 29.12 -18.08 3.94
CA ASP A 179 29.21 -17.98 5.39
C ASP A 179 30.49 -17.23 5.74
N ILE A 180 30.37 -16.00 6.23
CA ILE A 180 31.50 -15.16 6.58
C ILE A 180 32.13 -15.62 7.91
N THR A 181 31.52 -16.55 8.64
CA THR A 181 31.99 -17.05 9.93
C THR A 181 32.49 -18.49 9.89
N ALA A 182 32.54 -19.12 8.71
CA ALA A 182 33.07 -20.47 8.60
C ALA A 182 34.45 -20.60 9.31
N ILE A 183 34.68 -21.72 9.99
CA ILE A 183 35.76 -22.01 10.95
C ILE A 183 37.18 -21.79 10.41
N HIS A 184 37.35 -21.68 9.13
CA HIS A 184 38.50 -21.03 8.53
C HIS A 184 38.09 -19.57 8.28
N PRO A 185 38.76 -18.61 8.91
CA PRO A 185 38.54 -17.20 8.58
C PRO A 185 38.88 -17.06 7.10
N ILE A 186 37.86 -17.20 6.26
CA ILE A 186 37.97 -16.80 4.87
C ILE A 186 38.22 -15.29 4.97
N PRO A 187 39.40 -14.81 4.51
CA PRO A 187 39.67 -13.39 4.52
C PRO A 187 38.48 -12.64 3.93
N VAL A 188 38.18 -11.46 4.45
CA VAL A 188 37.08 -10.62 3.99
C VAL A 188 37.08 -10.39 2.46
N GLY A 189 38.15 -10.72 1.74
CA GLY A 189 38.26 -10.77 0.28
C GLY A 189 37.64 -11.97 -0.43
N SER A 190 36.97 -12.87 0.28
CA SER A 190 36.48 -14.10 -0.36
C SER A 190 35.06 -13.99 -0.96
N VAL A 191 34.28 -12.97 -0.61
CA VAL A 191 32.99 -12.70 -1.26
C VAL A 191 33.23 -12.37 -2.74
N SER A 192 34.22 -11.55 -3.02
CA SER A 192 34.63 -11.19 -4.39
C SER A 192 35.16 -12.36 -5.21
N ASP A 193 35.78 -13.35 -4.55
CA ASP A 193 36.31 -14.52 -5.24
C ASP A 193 35.22 -15.55 -5.64
N TYR A 194 34.18 -15.67 -4.82
CA TYR A 194 33.12 -16.65 -5.00
C TYR A 194 31.89 -16.09 -5.73
N LEU A 195 31.57 -14.81 -5.59
CA LEU A 195 30.40 -14.21 -6.19
C LEU A 195 30.34 -14.35 -7.71
N PRO A 196 31.44 -14.10 -8.48
CA PRO A 196 31.43 -14.27 -9.95
C PRO A 196 31.11 -15.70 -10.42
N LEU A 197 31.45 -16.70 -9.61
CA LEU A 197 31.19 -18.11 -9.93
C LEU A 197 29.72 -18.48 -9.86
N TYR A 198 28.94 -17.66 -9.19
CA TYR A 198 27.59 -18.03 -8.77
C TYR A 198 26.49 -17.05 -9.20
N VAL A 199 26.86 -15.86 -9.68
CA VAL A 199 25.91 -14.84 -10.17
C VAL A 199 24.92 -15.43 -11.19
N SER A 200 25.37 -16.33 -12.07
CA SER A 200 24.51 -16.96 -13.08
C SER A 200 23.46 -17.92 -12.50
N SER A 201 23.57 -18.32 -11.22
CA SER A 201 22.67 -19.28 -10.58
C SER A 201 21.59 -18.64 -9.71
N GLY A 202 21.65 -17.32 -9.48
CA GLY A 202 20.69 -16.56 -8.68
C GLY A 202 19.90 -15.54 -9.50
N ASP A 203 18.73 -15.17 -8.99
CA ASP A 203 17.94 -14.05 -9.52
C ASP A 203 18.12 -12.80 -8.63
N TYR A 204 18.51 -12.97 -7.35
CA TYR A 204 18.76 -11.93 -6.35
C TYR A 204 19.91 -12.31 -5.42
N ILE A 205 20.56 -11.32 -4.83
CA ILE A 205 21.46 -11.50 -3.68
C ILE A 205 20.74 -11.01 -2.43
N TYR A 206 20.75 -11.81 -1.35
CA TYR A 206 20.23 -11.42 -0.03
C TYR A 206 21.40 -11.27 0.93
N LEU A 207 21.57 -10.08 1.47
CA LEU A 207 22.60 -9.73 2.45
C LEU A 207 21.97 -9.57 3.82
N SER A 208 22.31 -10.44 4.78
CA SER A 208 21.81 -10.34 6.14
C SER A 208 22.40 -9.11 6.87
N SER A 209 21.66 -8.59 7.84
CA SER A 209 22.06 -7.41 8.61
C SER A 209 23.36 -7.64 9.40
N LYS A 210 23.65 -8.86 9.80
CA LYS A 210 24.90 -9.20 10.49
C LYS A 210 26.06 -9.29 9.50
N ALA A 211 25.85 -9.97 8.36
CA ALA A 211 26.85 -10.07 7.30
C ALA A 211 27.30 -8.69 6.81
N LYS A 212 26.34 -7.77 6.63
CA LYS A 212 26.62 -6.39 6.21
C LYS A 212 27.65 -5.68 7.11
N LYS A 213 27.64 -5.93 8.40
CA LYS A 213 28.58 -5.29 9.35
C LYS A 213 30.03 -5.80 9.23
N ARG A 214 30.24 -6.92 8.53
CA ARG A 214 31.53 -7.58 8.45
C ARG A 214 32.13 -7.63 7.04
N ILE A 215 31.35 -7.42 5.99
CA ILE A 215 31.86 -7.33 4.62
C ILE A 215 32.59 -6.00 4.41
N SER A 216 33.65 -6.03 3.61
CA SER A 216 34.41 -4.83 3.25
C SER A 216 33.63 -3.96 2.26
N GLU A 217 34.00 -2.67 2.15
CA GLU A 217 33.47 -1.78 1.10
C GLU A 217 33.73 -2.35 -0.30
N GLY A 218 34.88 -3.01 -0.52
CA GLY A 218 35.21 -3.66 -1.78
C GLY A 218 34.28 -4.82 -2.12
N ASP A 219 33.88 -5.61 -1.11
CA ASP A 219 32.92 -6.71 -1.30
C ASP A 219 31.51 -6.17 -1.58
N CYS A 220 31.11 -5.09 -0.90
CA CYS A 220 29.84 -4.40 -1.20
C CYS A 220 29.82 -3.92 -2.66
N TYR A 221 30.91 -3.29 -3.12
CA TYR A 221 31.04 -2.82 -4.49
C TYR A 221 30.92 -3.99 -5.48
N MET A 222 31.58 -5.12 -5.23
CA MET A 222 31.50 -6.30 -6.10
C MET A 222 30.11 -6.93 -6.13
N ILE A 223 29.38 -6.90 -4.99
CA ILE A 223 27.96 -7.31 -4.93
C ILE A 223 27.10 -6.41 -5.82
N GLN A 224 27.28 -5.10 -5.75
CA GLN A 224 26.56 -4.13 -6.59
C GLN A 224 26.89 -4.30 -8.09
N GLU A 225 28.16 -4.49 -8.42
CA GLU A 225 28.61 -4.72 -9.80
C GLU A 225 28.19 -6.09 -10.36
N SER A 226 27.69 -7.00 -9.54
CA SER A 226 27.26 -8.34 -9.98
C SER A 226 26.12 -8.33 -10.99
N GLY A 227 25.41 -7.21 -11.13
CA GLY A 227 24.22 -7.08 -11.97
C GLY A 227 22.97 -7.77 -11.43
N LEU A 228 23.04 -8.43 -10.25
CA LEU A 228 21.89 -8.97 -9.56
C LEU A 228 21.32 -7.92 -8.58
N PRO A 229 19.98 -7.77 -8.53
CA PRO A 229 19.35 -6.93 -7.53
C PRO A 229 19.73 -7.37 -6.12
N LEU A 230 20.18 -6.43 -5.30
CA LEU A 230 20.61 -6.67 -3.92
C LEU A 230 19.46 -6.43 -2.96
N ILE A 231 19.14 -7.42 -2.13
CA ILE A 231 18.20 -7.31 -1.03
C ILE A 231 19.00 -7.22 0.26
N GLN A 232 19.02 -6.07 0.91
CA GLN A 232 19.69 -5.85 2.17
C GLN A 232 18.68 -5.91 3.32
N GLU A 233 18.89 -6.83 4.27
CA GLU A 233 18.08 -6.90 5.47
C GLU A 233 18.29 -5.64 6.32
N LEU A 234 17.19 -5.01 6.75
CA LEU A 234 17.24 -3.86 7.64
C LEU A 234 17.43 -4.30 9.09
N SER A 235 18.42 -3.71 9.75
CA SER A 235 18.61 -3.80 11.19
C SER A 235 18.07 -2.54 11.87
N TYR A 236 17.58 -2.67 13.10
CA TYR A 236 17.18 -1.53 13.95
C TYR A 236 18.31 -0.51 14.20
N HIS A 237 19.54 -0.86 13.86
CA HIS A 237 20.74 -0.04 14.08
C HIS A 237 21.40 0.45 12.78
N ASP A 238 20.74 0.24 11.62
CA ASP A 238 21.28 0.74 10.36
C ASP A 238 21.01 2.24 10.23
N HIS A 239 22.04 3.05 10.41
CA HIS A 239 22.07 4.49 10.20
C HIS A 239 23.29 4.90 9.38
N PRO A 240 23.09 5.66 8.31
CA PRO A 240 21.84 5.89 7.58
C PRO A 240 21.30 4.58 6.97
N LEU A 241 19.99 4.51 6.73
CA LEU A 241 19.42 3.39 5.98
C LEU A 241 20.05 3.35 4.58
N PRO A 242 20.32 2.16 4.02
CA PRO A 242 20.79 2.08 2.65
C PRO A 242 19.77 2.67 1.69
N GLU A 243 20.24 3.33 0.63
CA GLU A 243 19.38 3.80 -0.46
C GLU A 243 18.73 2.59 -1.14
N GLY A 244 17.45 2.72 -1.49
CA GLY A 244 16.75 1.67 -2.21
C GLY A 244 15.32 1.43 -1.73
N ARG A 245 14.66 0.48 -2.36
CA ARG A 245 13.27 0.14 -2.13
C ARG A 245 13.12 -0.81 -0.93
N VAL A 246 12.30 -0.44 0.05
CA VAL A 246 11.98 -1.33 1.17
C VAL A 246 11.03 -2.44 0.72
N VAL A 247 11.44 -3.67 0.91
CA VAL A 247 10.67 -4.87 0.58
C VAL A 247 10.57 -5.80 1.79
N SER A 248 9.53 -6.62 1.84
CA SER A 248 9.46 -7.72 2.80
C SER A 248 10.08 -8.97 2.20
N CYS A 249 11.16 -9.43 2.78
CA CYS A 249 11.85 -10.65 2.31
C CYS A 249 12.08 -11.60 3.49
N GLY A 250 11.57 -12.82 3.36
CA GLY A 250 11.72 -13.83 4.41
C GLY A 250 11.10 -13.47 5.76
N GLY A 251 10.17 -12.51 5.80
CA GLY A 251 9.55 -12.00 7.03
C GLY A 251 10.29 -10.86 7.69
N SER A 252 11.43 -10.45 7.16
CA SER A 252 12.20 -9.28 7.59
C SER A 252 12.00 -8.11 6.65
N ALA A 253 12.09 -6.89 7.15
CA ALA A 253 12.21 -5.71 6.32
C ALA A 253 13.60 -5.69 5.68
N ALA A 254 13.66 -5.39 4.39
CA ALA A 254 14.90 -5.32 3.63
C ALA A 254 14.84 -4.16 2.65
N VAL A 255 16.00 -3.66 2.19
CA VAL A 255 16.08 -2.68 1.12
C VAL A 255 16.53 -3.37 -0.16
N LEU A 256 15.76 -3.18 -1.21
CA LEU A 256 16.17 -3.54 -2.58
C LEU A 256 16.82 -2.30 -3.19
N ASP A 257 18.10 -2.38 -3.50
CA ASP A 257 18.88 -1.28 -4.07
C ASP A 257 18.50 -1.07 -5.55
N THR A 258 17.39 -0.38 -5.76
CA THR A 258 16.93 0.07 -7.08
C THR A 258 16.00 1.27 -6.92
N PHE A 259 16.52 2.41 -6.41
CA PHE A 259 15.71 3.62 -6.36
C PHE A 259 15.62 4.24 -7.75
N LEU A 260 14.54 3.97 -8.46
CA LEU A 260 14.17 4.69 -9.68
C LEU A 260 12.97 5.59 -9.37
N LYS A 261 13.18 6.90 -9.38
CA LYS A 261 12.11 7.90 -9.28
C LYS A 261 11.29 7.90 -10.57
N GLU A 262 10.45 6.87 -10.74
CA GLU A 262 9.59 6.76 -11.90
C GLU A 262 8.29 7.54 -11.70
N THR A 263 7.81 8.17 -12.75
CA THR A 263 6.53 8.89 -12.74
C THR A 263 5.54 8.29 -13.72
N CYS A 264 4.26 8.25 -13.32
CA CYS A 264 3.15 7.79 -14.13
C CYS A 264 2.12 8.91 -14.31
N ASP A 265 1.72 9.19 -15.54
CA ASP A 265 0.65 10.13 -15.80
C ASP A 265 -0.72 9.52 -15.53
N VAL A 266 -1.50 10.21 -14.70
CA VAL A 266 -2.92 9.91 -14.50
C VAL A 266 -3.74 11.18 -14.65
N LEU A 267 -4.43 11.32 -15.75
CA LEU A 267 -5.24 12.49 -16.12
C LEU A 267 -4.45 13.81 -16.16
N GLY A 268 -3.21 13.77 -16.64
CA GLY A 268 -2.31 14.92 -16.74
C GLY A 268 -1.54 15.23 -15.45
N VAL A 269 -1.71 14.46 -14.38
CA VAL A 269 -0.91 14.58 -13.14
C VAL A 269 0.17 13.52 -13.14
N LYS A 270 1.43 13.94 -12.94
CA LYS A 270 2.61 13.07 -12.92
C LYS A 270 2.83 12.52 -11.52
N PHE A 271 2.27 11.34 -11.24
CA PHE A 271 2.41 10.67 -9.95
C PHE A 271 3.74 9.95 -9.82
N THR A 272 4.36 10.03 -8.66
CA THR A 272 5.51 9.21 -8.29
C THR A 272 5.06 7.78 -8.03
N ALA A 273 5.65 6.83 -8.75
CA ALA A 273 5.35 5.41 -8.62
C ALA A 273 6.30 4.78 -7.59
N SER A 274 5.95 4.85 -6.31
CA SER A 274 6.77 4.33 -5.20
C SER A 274 5.92 3.78 -4.06
N GLU A 275 6.55 3.07 -3.14
CA GLU A 275 5.96 2.61 -1.88
C GLU A 275 6.05 3.70 -0.79
N CYS A 276 5.22 3.59 0.24
CA CYS A 276 5.17 4.60 1.30
C CYS A 276 6.49 4.70 2.06
N TYR A 277 7.06 3.57 2.48
CA TYR A 277 8.31 3.57 3.24
C TYR A 277 9.51 4.01 2.41
N GLU A 278 9.56 3.66 1.14
CA GLU A 278 10.54 4.14 0.19
C GLU A 278 10.54 5.67 0.10
N THR A 279 9.34 6.25 -0.07
CA THR A 279 9.20 7.71 -0.13
C THR A 279 9.59 8.39 1.20
N VAL A 280 9.20 7.80 2.34
CA VAL A 280 9.59 8.30 3.67
C VAL A 280 11.10 8.33 3.81
N HIS A 281 11.74 7.24 3.44
CA HIS A 281 13.20 7.13 3.51
C HIS A 281 13.88 8.15 2.59
N TYR A 282 13.44 8.24 1.33
CA TYR A 282 13.95 9.23 0.38
C TYR A 282 13.84 10.65 0.93
N VAL A 283 12.69 11.04 1.46
CA VAL A 283 12.49 12.39 2.01
C VAL A 283 13.38 12.65 3.22
N LEU A 284 13.55 11.68 4.12
CA LEU A 284 14.37 11.84 5.32
C LEU A 284 15.89 11.92 5.02
N THR A 285 16.34 11.23 3.98
CA THR A 285 17.77 11.21 3.58
C THR A 285 18.16 12.33 2.63
N HIS A 286 17.19 12.91 1.87
CA HIS A 286 17.45 13.94 0.86
C HIS A 286 16.83 15.30 1.21
N THR A 287 16.71 15.61 2.51
CA THR A 287 16.14 16.89 2.96
C THR A 287 16.88 18.10 2.39
N GLU A 288 18.21 18.06 2.25
CA GLU A 288 18.99 19.17 1.69
C GLU A 288 18.76 19.32 0.17
N GLU A 289 18.63 18.22 -0.58
CA GLU A 289 18.37 18.25 -2.02
C GLU A 289 16.93 18.70 -2.33
N LEU A 290 16.00 18.34 -1.44
CA LEU A 290 14.58 18.71 -1.53
C LEU A 290 14.28 20.09 -0.93
N LYS A 291 15.28 20.76 -0.35
CA LYS A 291 15.12 22.07 0.25
C LYS A 291 14.52 23.07 -0.74
N GLY A 292 13.51 23.79 -0.30
CA GLY A 292 12.77 24.71 -1.15
C GLY A 292 11.77 24.06 -2.09
N GLN A 293 11.71 22.73 -2.14
CA GLN A 293 10.76 21.97 -2.94
C GLN A 293 9.51 21.61 -2.13
N TYR A 294 8.52 21.06 -2.82
CA TYR A 294 7.29 20.61 -2.15
C TYR A 294 6.83 19.24 -2.64
N ILE A 295 6.06 18.58 -1.78
CA ILE A 295 5.48 17.25 -1.98
C ILE A 295 3.96 17.32 -1.82
N CYS A 296 3.23 16.80 -2.81
CA CYS A 296 1.78 16.76 -2.81
C CYS A 296 1.23 15.36 -2.61
N PHE A 297 0.10 15.24 -1.90
CA PHE A 297 -0.64 13.98 -1.74
C PHE A 297 -1.99 14.14 -2.45
N SER A 298 -2.09 13.59 -3.67
CA SER A 298 -3.24 13.81 -4.54
C SER A 298 -4.15 12.57 -4.60
N ASN A 299 -5.43 12.78 -4.37
CA ASN A 299 -6.49 11.78 -4.43
C ASN A 299 -7.40 11.98 -5.66
N VAL A 300 -8.43 11.14 -5.82
CA VAL A 300 -9.36 11.23 -6.94
C VAL A 300 -9.96 12.62 -7.14
N HIS A 301 -10.32 13.31 -6.05
CA HIS A 301 -10.90 14.65 -6.13
C HIS A 301 -9.91 15.67 -6.67
N THR A 302 -8.71 15.72 -6.12
CA THR A 302 -7.66 16.65 -6.53
C THR A 302 -7.11 16.33 -7.92
N THR A 303 -7.04 15.05 -8.30
CA THR A 303 -6.68 14.63 -9.66
C THR A 303 -7.70 15.07 -10.70
N VAL A 304 -8.99 14.90 -10.43
CA VAL A 304 -10.05 15.38 -11.33
C VAL A 304 -10.06 16.91 -11.42
N MET A 305 -9.85 17.60 -10.31
CA MET A 305 -9.74 19.06 -10.30
C MET A 305 -8.55 19.54 -11.14
N ALA A 306 -7.39 18.89 -11.04
CA ALA A 306 -6.22 19.20 -11.84
C ALA A 306 -6.44 18.90 -13.34
N HIS A 307 -7.23 17.87 -13.66
CA HIS A 307 -7.63 17.61 -15.05
C HIS A 307 -8.50 18.73 -15.62
N ASP A 308 -9.44 19.23 -14.82
CA ASP A 308 -10.39 20.27 -15.24
C ASP A 308 -9.77 21.70 -15.19
N GLU A 309 -8.76 21.94 -14.32
CA GLU A 309 -8.15 23.26 -14.06
C GLU A 309 -6.63 23.22 -14.32
N GLU A 310 -6.18 23.92 -15.37
CA GLU A 310 -4.78 23.92 -15.80
C GLU A 310 -3.81 24.53 -14.77
N ASP A 311 -4.20 25.64 -14.14
CA ASP A 311 -3.39 26.30 -13.11
C ASP A 311 -3.13 25.37 -11.92
N TYR A 312 -4.16 24.65 -11.51
CA TYR A 312 -4.03 23.69 -10.42
C TYR A 312 -3.19 22.47 -10.83
N ARG A 313 -3.34 21.99 -12.06
CA ARG A 313 -2.49 20.93 -12.64
C ARG A 313 -1.03 21.34 -12.64
N THR A 314 -0.75 22.60 -13.03
CA THR A 314 0.61 23.16 -13.03
C THR A 314 1.18 23.17 -11.61
N SER A 315 0.40 23.60 -10.62
CA SER A 315 0.82 23.58 -9.21
C SER A 315 1.11 22.14 -8.70
N LEU A 316 0.33 21.14 -9.12
CA LEU A 316 0.63 19.75 -8.76
C LEU A 316 1.89 19.22 -9.45
N ASN A 317 2.02 19.45 -10.75
CA ASN A 317 3.14 18.92 -11.54
C ASN A 317 4.47 19.65 -11.30
N GLY A 318 4.45 20.82 -10.66
CA GLY A 318 5.64 21.51 -10.16
C GLY A 318 6.23 20.91 -8.88
N ALA A 319 5.50 20.02 -8.21
CA ALA A 319 5.99 19.36 -7.03
C ALA A 319 7.17 18.41 -7.33
N ALA A 320 8.11 18.31 -6.39
CA ALA A 320 9.21 17.35 -6.47
C ALA A 320 8.68 15.89 -6.47
N LEU A 321 7.61 15.63 -5.71
CA LEU A 321 6.91 14.35 -5.66
C LEU A 321 5.39 14.58 -5.59
N VAL A 322 4.62 13.79 -6.35
CA VAL A 322 3.16 13.74 -6.25
C VAL A 322 2.75 12.34 -5.86
N MET A 323 2.32 12.18 -4.61
CA MET A 323 2.01 10.87 -4.04
C MET A 323 0.55 10.47 -4.26
N PRO A 324 0.25 9.21 -4.59
CA PRO A 324 -1.10 8.72 -4.82
C PRO A 324 -1.86 8.49 -3.49
N ASP A 325 -2.53 9.52 -2.98
CA ASP A 325 -3.36 9.43 -1.77
C ASP A 325 -4.74 8.81 -2.04
N GLY A 326 -4.79 7.73 -2.72
CA GLY A 326 -6.06 7.04 -2.96
C GLY A 326 -5.88 5.72 -3.68
N LYS A 327 -6.59 4.69 -3.22
CA LYS A 327 -6.52 3.35 -3.86
C LYS A 327 -6.84 3.37 -5.36
N PRO A 328 -7.83 4.16 -5.87
CA PRO A 328 -8.10 4.22 -7.31
C PRO A 328 -6.91 4.76 -8.12
N ILE A 329 -6.21 5.77 -7.59
CA ILE A 329 -5.03 6.36 -8.25
C ILE A 329 -3.89 5.33 -8.27
N ALA A 330 -3.52 4.78 -7.12
CA ALA A 330 -2.49 3.75 -7.03
C ALA A 330 -2.80 2.53 -7.92
N ALA A 331 -4.08 2.09 -7.98
CA ALA A 331 -4.49 1.03 -8.87
C ALA A 331 -4.29 1.38 -10.36
N ARG A 332 -4.54 2.66 -10.74
CA ARG A 332 -4.33 3.11 -12.11
C ARG A 332 -2.84 3.13 -12.48
N ILE A 333 -1.98 3.60 -11.57
CA ILE A 333 -0.54 3.60 -11.74
C ILE A 333 -0.01 2.17 -11.92
N ARG A 334 -0.47 1.22 -11.10
CA ARG A 334 -0.13 -0.21 -11.27
C ARG A 334 -0.55 -0.79 -12.61
N GLN A 335 -1.74 -0.40 -13.10
CA GLN A 335 -2.22 -0.82 -14.43
C GLN A 335 -1.40 -0.24 -15.57
N SER A 336 -0.71 0.88 -15.36
CA SER A 336 0.17 1.54 -16.32
C SER A 336 1.57 0.92 -16.39
N GLY A 337 1.87 -0.13 -15.61
CA GLY A 337 3.14 -0.86 -15.67
C GLY A 337 4.05 -0.69 -14.45
N TYR A 338 3.56 -0.07 -13.37
CA TYR A 338 4.29 0.15 -12.12
C TYR A 338 3.66 -0.68 -10.98
N PRO A 339 3.92 -1.99 -10.92
CA PRO A 339 3.23 -2.89 -9.99
C PRO A 339 3.47 -2.58 -8.51
N GLU A 340 4.60 -1.95 -8.19
CA GLU A 340 5.02 -1.58 -6.84
C GLU A 340 4.31 -0.33 -6.29
N ALA A 341 3.69 0.48 -7.15
CA ALA A 341 3.06 1.71 -6.71
C ALA A 341 1.96 1.46 -5.66
N GLU A 342 2.15 2.00 -4.48
CA GLU A 342 1.23 1.91 -3.36
C GLU A 342 0.40 3.18 -3.17
N ARG A 343 -0.65 3.06 -2.36
CA ARG A 343 -1.35 4.23 -1.82
C ARG A 343 -0.51 4.87 -0.73
N VAL A 344 -0.03 6.07 -0.96
CA VAL A 344 0.68 6.89 0.02
C VAL A 344 -0.24 8.00 0.51
N ALA A 345 -0.90 7.78 1.65
CA ALA A 345 -1.79 8.76 2.24
C ALA A 345 -1.04 9.72 3.16
N GLY A 346 -1.36 11.02 3.08
CA GLY A 346 -0.72 12.05 3.91
C GLY A 346 -0.61 11.69 5.40
N PRO A 347 -1.69 11.26 6.08
CA PRO A 347 -1.61 10.88 7.50
C PRO A 347 -0.75 9.64 7.78
N ASP A 348 -0.68 8.67 6.86
CA ASP A 348 0.17 7.48 7.02
C ASP A 348 1.64 7.85 6.83
N PHE A 349 1.91 8.71 5.86
CA PHE A 349 3.23 9.28 5.62
C PHE A 349 3.72 10.10 6.82
N MET A 350 2.88 10.97 7.39
CA MET A 350 3.18 11.72 8.62
C MET A 350 3.56 10.78 9.77
N ASP A 351 2.76 9.73 10.04
CA ASP A 351 3.02 8.76 11.12
C ASP A 351 4.39 8.09 10.95
N ALA A 352 4.72 7.68 9.72
CA ALA A 352 5.99 7.04 9.40
C ALA A 352 7.18 8.00 9.57
N VAL A 353 7.07 9.22 9.06
CA VAL A 353 8.10 10.25 9.23
C VAL A 353 8.32 10.60 10.70
N PHE A 354 7.25 10.81 11.48
CA PHE A 354 7.38 11.17 12.91
C PHE A 354 8.05 10.07 13.74
N ARG A 355 7.85 8.81 13.39
CA ARG A 355 8.52 7.68 14.07
C ARG A 355 10.03 7.67 13.85
N LEU A 356 10.46 8.10 12.68
CA LEU A 356 11.86 8.02 12.26
C LEU A 356 12.60 9.35 12.45
N SER A 357 11.90 10.47 12.56
CA SER A 357 12.48 11.81 12.52
C SER A 357 13.56 12.07 13.59
N ALA A 358 13.40 11.51 14.80
CA ALA A 358 14.40 11.65 15.85
C ALA A 358 15.74 10.98 15.48
N GLU A 359 15.68 9.87 14.75
CA GLU A 359 16.84 9.11 14.31
C GLU A 359 17.59 9.84 13.19
N TYR A 360 16.83 10.51 12.30
CA TYR A 360 17.40 11.30 11.18
C TYR A 360 17.73 12.74 11.56
N GLY A 361 17.47 13.16 12.80
CA GLY A 361 17.73 14.50 13.27
C GLY A 361 16.92 15.60 12.56
N VAL A 362 15.80 15.24 11.91
CA VAL A 362 14.96 16.21 11.19
C VAL A 362 14.00 16.92 12.15
N SER A 363 13.80 18.22 11.91
CA SER A 363 12.89 19.07 12.66
C SER A 363 11.65 19.43 11.84
N HIS A 364 10.53 19.68 12.54
CA HIS A 364 9.21 19.87 11.95
C HIS A 364 8.65 21.24 12.23
N TYR A 365 8.07 21.87 11.22
CA TYR A 365 7.24 23.06 11.35
C TYR A 365 5.83 22.75 10.84
N PHE A 366 4.80 23.22 11.52
CA PHE A 366 3.41 22.97 11.16
C PHE A 366 2.72 24.29 10.85
N TYR A 367 2.17 24.42 9.66
CA TYR A 367 1.51 25.62 9.17
C TYR A 367 0.14 25.30 8.60
N GLY A 368 -0.93 25.74 9.26
CA GLY A 368 -2.31 25.49 8.82
C GLY A 368 -3.22 25.02 9.94
N ALA A 369 -4.41 24.55 9.58
CA ALA A 369 -5.51 24.13 10.44
C ALA A 369 -6.02 25.25 11.39
N SER A 370 -6.94 24.91 12.30
CA SER A 370 -7.40 25.84 13.35
C SER A 370 -6.43 25.87 14.52
N GLN A 371 -6.48 26.94 15.30
CA GLN A 371 -5.67 27.09 16.51
C GLN A 371 -5.87 25.90 17.47
N GLU A 372 -7.13 25.48 17.68
CA GLU A 372 -7.46 24.32 18.49
C GLU A 372 -6.82 23.03 17.96
N THR A 373 -6.87 22.80 16.62
CA THR A 373 -6.26 21.63 16.00
C THR A 373 -4.73 21.64 16.17
N ILE A 374 -4.08 22.78 15.98
CA ILE A 374 -2.61 22.93 16.14
C ILE A 374 -2.18 22.64 17.58
N GLU A 375 -2.88 23.17 18.58
CA GLU A 375 -2.58 22.92 19.98
C GLU A 375 -2.71 21.44 20.35
N GLN A 376 -3.84 20.81 19.96
CA GLN A 376 -4.05 19.38 20.19
C GLN A 376 -3.02 18.52 19.44
N LEU A 377 -2.66 18.90 18.22
CA LEU A 377 -1.61 18.24 17.46
C LEU A 377 -0.28 18.24 18.22
N GLY A 378 0.15 19.40 18.69
CA GLY A 378 1.40 19.53 19.43
C GLY A 378 1.47 18.67 20.70
N LEU A 379 0.36 18.62 21.47
CA LEU A 379 0.27 17.76 22.65
C LEU A 379 0.43 16.28 22.27
N ARG A 380 -0.34 15.83 21.29
CA ARG A 380 -0.34 14.41 20.88
C ARG A 380 0.95 13.96 20.19
N LEU A 381 1.59 14.84 19.45
CA LEU A 381 2.87 14.52 18.82
C LEU A 381 3.95 14.26 19.88
N LYS A 382 4.05 15.11 20.90
CA LYS A 382 5.01 14.93 22.01
C LYS A 382 4.74 13.67 22.83
N GLU A 383 3.45 13.33 23.03
CA GLU A 383 3.05 12.10 23.73
C GLU A 383 3.39 10.85 22.94
N ARG A 384 3.07 10.85 21.64
CA ARG A 384 3.14 9.64 20.79
C ARG A 384 4.52 9.37 20.19
N TYR A 385 5.30 10.44 19.98
CA TYR A 385 6.62 10.37 19.36
C TYR A 385 7.67 11.05 20.26
N PRO A 386 8.14 10.37 21.32
CA PRO A 386 9.15 10.92 22.18
C PRO A 386 10.43 11.25 21.40
N GLY A 387 10.91 12.47 21.53
CA GLY A 387 12.10 12.94 20.80
C GLY A 387 11.81 13.66 19.48
N ILE A 388 10.54 13.79 19.06
CA ILE A 388 10.19 14.63 17.90
C ILE A 388 10.63 16.08 18.11
N SER A 389 11.37 16.63 17.15
CA SER A 389 11.81 18.04 17.16
C SER A 389 10.79 18.92 16.47
N ILE A 390 10.03 19.72 17.23
CA ILE A 390 9.04 20.67 16.72
C ILE A 390 9.65 22.06 16.78
N ALA A 391 9.98 22.66 15.64
CA ALA A 391 10.59 23.96 15.51
C ALA A 391 9.55 25.11 15.50
N GLY A 392 8.30 24.82 15.09
CA GLY A 392 7.23 25.79 15.14
C GLY A 392 5.87 25.22 14.77
N MET A 393 4.82 25.91 15.22
CA MET A 393 3.42 25.53 14.96
C MET A 393 2.56 26.80 14.86
N VAL A 394 1.98 27.04 13.68
CA VAL A 394 1.22 28.26 13.40
C VAL A 394 -0.10 27.97 12.70
N SER A 395 -1.17 28.57 13.20
CA SER A 395 -2.49 28.63 12.56
C SER A 395 -2.66 29.99 11.87
N PRO A 396 -2.55 30.08 10.55
CA PRO A 396 -2.79 31.33 9.85
C PRO A 396 -4.27 31.72 9.86
N PRO A 397 -4.61 32.99 9.65
CA PRO A 397 -6.00 33.44 9.53
C PRO A 397 -6.73 32.72 8.39
N PHE A 398 -8.05 32.44 8.58
CA PHE A 398 -8.90 31.81 7.54
C PHE A 398 -9.33 32.80 6.44
N ARG A 399 -8.48 33.72 6.07
CA ARG A 399 -8.64 34.68 4.96
C ARG A 399 -7.40 34.69 4.07
N GLU A 400 -7.45 35.41 3.01
CA GLU A 400 -6.22 35.71 2.26
C GLU A 400 -5.31 36.59 3.11
N LEU A 401 -4.03 36.26 3.10
CA LEU A 401 -3.00 37.06 3.77
C LEU A 401 -2.68 38.30 2.93
N THR A 402 -2.24 39.36 3.56
CA THR A 402 -1.56 40.45 2.83
C THR A 402 -0.17 40.00 2.44
N ASP A 403 0.47 40.72 1.51
CA ASP A 403 1.83 40.39 1.09
C ASP A 403 2.83 40.48 2.27
N GLU A 404 2.62 41.41 3.19
CA GLU A 404 3.42 41.53 4.41
C GLU A 404 3.22 40.35 5.36
N GLU A 405 1.99 39.94 5.60
CA GLU A 405 1.65 38.77 6.45
C GLU A 405 2.22 37.47 5.85
N ASP A 406 2.21 37.33 4.53
CA ASP A 406 2.77 36.17 3.83
C ASP A 406 4.30 36.16 3.95
N GLU A 407 4.96 37.30 3.77
CA GLU A 407 6.41 37.43 3.95
C GLU A 407 6.85 37.16 5.40
N GLU A 408 6.10 37.69 6.38
CA GLU A 408 6.33 37.40 7.82
C GLU A 408 6.20 35.87 8.11
N ALA A 409 5.21 35.20 7.50
CA ALA A 409 5.04 33.77 7.66
C ALA A 409 6.22 32.98 7.06
N VAL A 410 6.68 33.35 5.86
CA VAL A 410 7.84 32.74 5.23
C VAL A 410 9.11 32.98 6.06
N GLN A 411 9.30 34.21 6.56
CA GLN A 411 10.45 34.53 7.40
C GLN A 411 10.44 33.70 8.70
N ALA A 412 9.29 33.60 9.37
CA ALA A 412 9.16 32.80 10.59
C ALA A 412 9.45 31.31 10.36
N ILE A 413 9.02 30.77 9.23
CA ILE A 413 9.34 29.38 8.84
C ILE A 413 10.85 29.24 8.63
N ASN A 414 11.48 30.16 7.91
CA ASN A 414 12.90 30.12 7.58
C ASN A 414 13.78 30.29 8.82
N ASP A 415 13.42 31.19 9.72
CA ASP A 415 14.13 31.45 10.98
C ASP A 415 14.04 30.27 11.95
N SER A 416 13.00 29.42 11.83
CA SER A 416 12.85 28.21 12.62
C SER A 416 13.91 27.14 12.32
N GLY A 417 14.54 27.18 11.15
CA GLY A 417 15.49 26.18 10.67
C GLY A 417 14.90 24.78 10.51
N ALA A 418 13.58 24.65 10.37
CA ALA A 418 12.91 23.36 10.23
C ALA A 418 13.24 22.67 8.91
N SER A 419 13.52 21.35 8.97
CA SER A 419 13.80 20.53 7.79
C SER A 419 12.53 20.23 6.99
N LEU A 420 11.42 19.94 7.67
CA LEU A 420 10.14 19.54 7.08
C LEU A 420 9.02 20.52 7.51
N ILE A 421 8.36 21.09 6.51
CA ILE A 421 7.29 22.08 6.70
C ILE A 421 5.97 21.45 6.30
N TRP A 422 5.17 21.07 7.28
CA TRP A 422 3.86 20.48 7.05
C TRP A 422 2.81 21.55 6.79
N ILE A 423 2.09 21.41 5.67
CA ILE A 423 1.09 22.39 5.23
C ILE A 423 -0.32 21.77 5.35
N GLY A 424 -1.14 22.38 6.21
CA GLY A 424 -2.50 21.95 6.52
C GLY A 424 -3.57 22.96 6.10
N LEU A 425 -3.45 23.61 4.93
CA LEU A 425 -4.39 24.63 4.43
C LEU A 425 -5.56 24.02 3.65
N GLY A 426 -5.46 22.75 3.27
CA GLY A 426 -6.43 22.04 2.43
C GLY A 426 -6.36 22.36 0.94
N ALA A 427 -6.70 21.36 0.11
CA ALA A 427 -6.69 21.49 -1.35
C ALA A 427 -7.87 22.34 -1.85
N PRO A 428 -7.68 23.16 -2.91
CA PRO A 428 -6.46 23.38 -3.72
C PRO A 428 -5.51 24.44 -3.14
N LYS A 429 -5.87 25.06 -2.02
CA LYS A 429 -5.19 26.23 -1.46
C LYS A 429 -3.74 25.90 -1.07
N GLN A 430 -3.52 24.72 -0.46
CA GLN A 430 -2.19 24.31 -0.01
C GLN A 430 -1.22 24.06 -1.17
N GLU A 431 -1.66 23.42 -2.25
CA GLU A 431 -0.80 23.15 -3.40
C GLU A 431 -0.41 24.45 -4.14
N LYS A 432 -1.36 25.36 -4.29
CA LYS A 432 -1.11 26.69 -4.87
C LYS A 432 -0.15 27.51 -4.01
N TRP A 433 -0.35 27.49 -2.68
CA TRP A 433 0.55 28.18 -1.75
C TRP A 433 1.96 27.59 -1.79
N MET A 434 2.11 26.28 -1.75
CA MET A 434 3.42 25.63 -1.83
C MET A 434 4.12 25.93 -3.17
N ALA A 435 3.40 25.92 -4.27
CA ALA A 435 3.93 26.24 -5.59
C ALA A 435 4.42 27.69 -5.68
N SER A 436 3.68 28.66 -5.12
CA SER A 436 4.10 30.07 -5.08
C SER A 436 5.27 30.35 -4.13
N HIS A 437 5.52 29.44 -3.18
CA HIS A 437 6.60 29.55 -2.19
C HIS A 437 7.81 28.65 -2.48
N GLN A 438 7.78 27.95 -3.61
CA GLN A 438 8.92 27.14 -4.06
C GLN A 438 10.19 28.00 -4.17
N GLY A 439 11.27 27.57 -3.51
CA GLY A 439 12.53 28.30 -3.45
C GLY A 439 12.56 29.49 -2.47
N ARG A 440 11.40 29.91 -1.90
CA ARG A 440 11.33 30.95 -0.86
C ARG A 440 11.40 30.37 0.54
N VAL A 441 10.82 29.19 0.74
CA VAL A 441 10.85 28.44 2.01
C VAL A 441 12.09 27.55 2.07
N ASN A 442 12.85 27.64 3.16
CA ASN A 442 14.15 26.94 3.31
C ASN A 442 14.02 25.49 3.84
N GLY A 443 12.87 24.86 3.76
CA GLY A 443 12.64 23.44 4.11
C GLY A 443 11.86 22.72 3.02
N VAL A 444 11.60 21.42 3.24
CA VAL A 444 10.75 20.62 2.34
C VAL A 444 9.30 20.84 2.74
N MET A 445 8.46 21.38 1.87
CA MET A 445 7.04 21.59 2.15
C MET A 445 6.22 20.32 1.81
N LEU A 446 5.30 19.92 2.70
CA LEU A 446 4.48 18.73 2.54
C LEU A 446 2.99 19.06 2.73
N GLY A 447 2.19 19.00 1.66
CA GLY A 447 0.76 19.36 1.66
C GLY A 447 -0.14 18.21 2.12
N VAL A 448 -0.37 18.08 3.41
CA VAL A 448 -1.08 16.94 4.02
C VAL A 448 -2.54 17.20 4.38
N GLY A 449 -3.01 18.45 4.28
CA GLY A 449 -4.39 18.83 4.53
C GLY A 449 -4.94 18.34 5.87
N ALA A 450 -5.99 17.51 5.82
CA ALA A 450 -6.64 16.96 7.01
C ALA A 450 -5.73 15.97 7.82
N GLY A 451 -4.48 15.78 7.45
CA GLY A 451 -3.51 15.02 8.23
C GLY A 451 -3.36 15.57 9.65
N PHE A 452 -3.43 16.89 9.80
CA PHE A 452 -3.38 17.54 11.10
C PHE A 452 -4.56 17.13 12.00
N ASP A 453 -5.78 17.14 11.46
CA ASP A 453 -6.99 16.76 12.21
C ASP A 453 -6.94 15.31 12.68
N PHE A 454 -6.39 14.40 11.85
CA PHE A 454 -6.25 13.00 12.22
C PHE A 454 -5.23 12.79 13.34
N HIS A 455 -4.09 13.46 13.29
CA HIS A 455 -3.06 13.37 14.33
C HIS A 455 -3.43 14.12 15.59
N ALA A 456 -4.13 15.26 15.47
CA ALA A 456 -4.73 15.96 16.59
C ALA A 456 -5.91 15.19 17.22
N GLY A 457 -6.55 14.28 16.44
CA GLY A 457 -7.71 13.49 16.86
C GLY A 457 -8.99 14.27 16.91
N THR A 458 -9.05 15.46 16.31
CA THR A 458 -10.28 16.25 16.11
C THR A 458 -11.20 15.56 15.11
N ILE A 459 -10.65 14.81 14.16
CA ILE A 459 -11.39 13.92 13.26
C ILE A 459 -11.00 12.47 13.53
N LYS A 460 -11.98 11.60 13.77
CA LYS A 460 -11.74 10.16 13.92
C LYS A 460 -11.43 9.53 12.57
N ARG A 461 -10.30 8.84 12.49
CA ARG A 461 -9.93 8.06 11.31
C ARG A 461 -10.75 6.77 11.23
N ALA A 462 -10.99 6.28 10.02
CA ALA A 462 -11.63 4.99 9.81
C ALA A 462 -10.85 3.87 10.50
N PRO A 463 -11.51 2.84 11.07
CA PRO A 463 -10.84 1.66 11.57
C PRO A 463 -9.91 1.03 10.52
N LYS A 464 -8.78 0.44 10.95
CA LYS A 464 -7.78 -0.15 10.04
C LYS A 464 -8.37 -1.15 9.05
N VAL A 465 -9.39 -1.91 9.45
CA VAL A 465 -10.12 -2.83 8.58
C VAL A 465 -10.78 -2.08 7.41
N LEU A 466 -11.49 -0.99 7.66
CA LEU A 466 -12.10 -0.19 6.61
C LEU A 466 -11.07 0.51 5.71
N GLN A 467 -9.93 0.92 6.27
CA GLN A 467 -8.82 1.45 5.48
C GLN A 467 -8.24 0.37 4.54
N LYS A 468 -7.98 -0.85 5.05
CA LYS A 468 -7.53 -2.00 4.25
C LYS A 468 -8.53 -2.40 3.16
N LEU A 469 -9.83 -2.32 3.44
CA LEU A 469 -10.88 -2.55 2.45
C LEU A 469 -11.02 -1.44 1.39
N GLY A 470 -10.40 -0.27 1.62
CA GLY A 470 -10.56 0.91 0.76
C GLY A 470 -11.87 1.64 0.96
N LEU A 471 -12.53 1.43 2.10
CA LEU A 471 -13.82 2.04 2.48
C LEU A 471 -13.65 3.26 3.40
N GLU A 472 -12.45 3.80 3.54
CA GLU A 472 -12.19 5.01 4.33
C GLU A 472 -13.03 6.21 3.85
N TRP A 473 -13.17 6.36 2.52
CA TRP A 473 -14.01 7.38 1.91
C TRP A 473 -15.49 7.27 2.32
N LEU A 474 -16.00 6.03 2.43
CA LEU A 474 -17.38 5.76 2.85
C LEU A 474 -17.58 6.11 4.33
N TYR A 475 -16.62 5.75 5.18
CA TYR A 475 -16.62 6.13 6.59
C TYR A 475 -16.64 7.65 6.78
N ARG A 476 -15.80 8.38 6.01
CA ARG A 476 -15.78 9.84 6.00
C ARG A 476 -17.09 10.44 5.48
N LEU A 477 -17.72 9.79 4.49
CA LEU A 477 -19.01 10.21 3.97
C LEU A 477 -20.09 10.17 5.06
N PHE A 478 -20.09 9.16 5.93
CA PHE A 478 -21.02 9.08 7.05
C PHE A 478 -20.73 10.11 8.14
N GLN A 479 -19.49 10.54 8.30
CA GLN A 479 -19.15 11.61 9.26
C GLN A 479 -19.58 13.00 8.79
N ASP A 480 -19.48 13.29 7.49
CA ASP A 480 -19.84 14.59 6.92
C ASP A 480 -20.58 14.42 5.57
N PRO A 481 -21.83 13.91 5.59
CA PRO A 481 -22.54 13.58 4.37
C PRO A 481 -22.89 14.82 3.54
N LYS A 482 -23.23 15.94 4.17
CA LYS A 482 -23.65 17.17 3.47
C LYS A 482 -22.54 17.70 2.55
N ARG A 483 -21.31 17.74 3.04
CA ARG A 483 -20.16 18.27 2.30
C ARG A 483 -19.59 17.24 1.31
N LEU A 484 -19.54 15.95 1.70
CA LEU A 484 -18.79 14.94 0.95
C LEU A 484 -19.61 14.22 -0.11
N PHE A 485 -20.93 14.10 0.05
CA PHE A 485 -21.78 13.34 -0.89
C PHE A 485 -21.71 13.87 -2.32
N LYS A 486 -22.00 15.17 -2.51
CA LYS A 486 -21.98 15.79 -3.85
C LYS A 486 -20.56 15.72 -4.45
N ARG A 487 -19.55 15.99 -3.63
CA ARG A 487 -18.15 15.93 -4.04
C ARG A 487 -17.76 14.55 -4.53
N TYR A 488 -18.02 13.51 -3.74
CA TYR A 488 -17.65 12.14 -4.12
C TYR A 488 -18.45 11.64 -5.34
N LEU A 489 -19.75 11.94 -5.39
CA LEU A 489 -20.56 11.55 -6.54
C LEU A 489 -20.02 12.15 -7.85
N VAL A 490 -19.76 13.45 -7.87
CA VAL A 490 -19.28 14.15 -9.06
C VAL A 490 -17.86 13.70 -9.43
N THR A 491 -16.92 13.71 -8.48
CA THR A 491 -15.51 13.46 -8.81
C THR A 491 -15.22 12.00 -9.09
N ASN A 492 -15.85 11.05 -8.39
CA ASN A 492 -15.69 9.63 -8.71
C ASN A 492 -16.31 9.28 -10.06
N THR A 493 -17.46 9.86 -10.39
CA THR A 493 -18.09 9.65 -11.71
C THR A 493 -17.21 10.23 -12.83
N LYS A 494 -16.71 11.46 -12.67
CA LYS A 494 -15.78 12.06 -13.64
C LYS A 494 -14.52 11.22 -13.77
N PHE A 495 -13.92 10.79 -12.68
CA PHE A 495 -12.72 9.96 -12.71
C PHE A 495 -12.92 8.67 -13.47
N LEU A 496 -14.03 7.95 -13.23
CA LEU A 496 -14.38 6.74 -13.96
C LEU A 496 -14.61 7.00 -15.45
N LEU A 497 -15.23 8.13 -15.80
CA LEU A 497 -15.46 8.50 -17.21
C LEU A 497 -14.15 8.86 -17.91
N TYR A 498 -13.31 9.68 -17.31
CA TYR A 498 -12.04 10.12 -17.87
C TYR A 498 -11.00 8.99 -17.98
N THR A 499 -11.04 8.02 -17.05
CA THR A 499 -10.15 6.86 -17.07
C THR A 499 -10.72 5.66 -17.84
N ARG A 500 -11.83 5.84 -18.59
CA ARG A 500 -12.36 4.81 -19.51
C ARG A 500 -11.31 4.52 -20.59
N GLY A 501 -10.82 3.28 -20.62
CA GLY A 501 -9.80 2.82 -21.55
C GLY A 501 -8.62 2.17 -20.85
N LYS A 502 -7.76 1.50 -21.62
CA LYS A 502 -6.49 1.01 -21.09
C LYS A 502 -5.60 2.21 -20.79
N PRO A 503 -4.86 2.22 -19.66
CA PRO A 503 -3.81 3.21 -19.45
C PRO A 503 -2.76 3.08 -20.56
N GLU A 504 -2.14 4.17 -20.95
CA GLU A 504 -0.94 4.10 -21.77
C GLU A 504 0.09 3.24 -21.03
N GLN A 505 0.51 2.16 -21.66
CA GLN A 505 1.59 1.32 -21.13
C GLN A 505 2.92 1.96 -21.54
N LYS A 506 3.86 1.96 -20.61
CA LYS A 506 5.25 2.37 -20.84
C LYS A 506 5.90 1.48 -21.90
#